data_0b7e76a632c9cf957a8a14f6d28cd3fb
#
_entry.id   0b7e76a632c9cf957a8a14f6d28cd3fb
#
_cell.length_a   1.000
_cell.length_b   1.000
_cell.length_c   1.000
_cell.angle_alpha   90.00
_cell.angle_beta   90.00
_cell.angle_gamma   90.00
#
_symmetry.space_group_name_H-M   'P 1'
#
loop_
_entity.id
_entity.type
_entity.pdbx_description
1 polymer ?
#
loop_
_entity_poly.entity_id
_entity_poly.type
_entity_poly.pdbx_seq_one_letter_code
_entity_poly.pdbx_strand_id
1 'polypeptide(L)'
;AVTPIECAPVPANSVLGLSAAWACVNLLAGTIGSLPIMVYKTSRAGVDEENWDHPLYRVLAESPNADQTPLDFFEFSSASVELYGNAYSEIEWGTGGRIIALQPPVTPELMTVRRLSSGYLQYDWTVDGKRRVVDQDRMFHVRGFGGGPLGGMSTLAFGSRAFNSALSIERAAAATFRNGVRPSGVLSTDEKMDPKVRKETEELLQSKYMGTLNQGLPMLLTHKLTWQQLTINPEDAQMLQSRAFSVEEICRFFGVPPHMVGHTEKTTSWGTGLEQQTLGFVIFTLRRRLKRFEQAMGKQLLSPADRANGLKIKFDLRGLMRGDSEARAKFYETALRNGWMTINEVRALEGLPPVPGGDVVRLQMQNVPIDSVMGHTGGPPLDEAA
;
A
#
# COMPACT_ATOMS: atom_id res chain seq x y z
N ALA A 1 -2.88 27.89 -8.60
CA ALA A 1 -1.63 27.28 -9.05
C ALA A 1 -0.77 27.10 -7.81
N VAL A 2 -0.46 25.85 -7.44
CA VAL A 2 0.50 25.57 -6.36
C VAL A 2 1.88 25.86 -6.96
N THR A 3 2.61 26.79 -6.35
CA THR A 3 3.96 27.18 -6.78
C THR A 3 4.88 25.97 -6.74
N PRO A 4 5.71 25.73 -7.76
CA PRO A 4 6.68 24.63 -7.74
C PRO A 4 7.61 24.79 -6.53
N ILE A 5 7.81 23.71 -5.82
CA ILE A 5 8.78 23.64 -4.70
C ILE A 5 10.18 23.81 -5.30
N GLU A 6 11.03 24.62 -4.68
CA GLU A 6 12.38 24.96 -5.13
C GLU A 6 13.37 23.78 -5.28
N CYS A 7 12.93 22.54 -5.04
CA CYS A 7 13.74 21.34 -5.26
C CYS A 7 13.26 20.57 -6.48
N ALA A 8 14.20 20.20 -7.35
CA ALA A 8 13.91 19.29 -8.46
C ALA A 8 13.31 17.96 -7.94
N PRO A 9 12.32 17.37 -8.64
CA PRO A 9 11.76 16.08 -8.27
C PRO A 9 12.86 15.02 -8.26
N VAL A 10 12.83 14.14 -7.25
CA VAL A 10 13.77 13.03 -7.16
C VAL A 10 13.34 11.94 -8.13
N PRO A 11 14.26 11.34 -8.91
CA PRO A 11 13.90 10.22 -9.79
C PRO A 11 13.31 9.05 -8.98
N ALA A 12 12.25 8.42 -9.51
CA ALA A 12 11.57 7.32 -8.85
C ALA A 12 12.51 6.17 -8.49
N ASN A 13 13.41 5.79 -9.39
CA ASN A 13 14.40 4.73 -9.14
C ASN A 13 15.32 5.04 -7.94
N SER A 14 15.66 6.32 -7.73
CA SER A 14 16.45 6.71 -6.56
C SER A 14 15.66 6.60 -5.28
N VAL A 15 14.38 7.00 -5.28
CA VAL A 15 13.50 6.89 -4.11
C VAL A 15 13.19 5.43 -3.80
N LEU A 16 12.90 4.61 -4.81
CA LEU A 16 12.67 3.18 -4.65
C LEU A 16 13.92 2.40 -4.21
N GLY A 17 15.11 3.00 -4.32
CA GLY A 17 16.33 2.50 -3.69
C GLY A 17 16.32 2.61 -2.16
N LEU A 18 15.45 3.43 -1.56
CA LEU A 18 15.23 3.48 -0.13
C LEU A 18 14.29 2.34 0.29
N SER A 19 14.75 1.45 1.17
CA SER A 19 13.98 0.27 1.60
C SER A 19 12.59 0.60 2.13
N ALA A 20 12.47 1.67 2.89
CA ALA A 20 11.18 2.13 3.43
C ALA A 20 10.22 2.60 2.32
N ALA A 21 10.70 3.32 1.31
CA ALA A 21 9.89 3.77 0.20
C ALA A 21 9.42 2.57 -0.67
N TRP A 22 10.36 1.66 -0.97
CA TRP A 22 10.04 0.41 -1.66
C TRP A 22 8.95 -0.37 -0.92
N ALA A 23 9.14 -0.60 0.40
CA ALA A 23 8.19 -1.35 1.21
C ALA A 23 6.80 -0.69 1.24
N CYS A 24 6.73 0.64 1.38
CA CYS A 24 5.46 1.37 1.34
C CYS A 24 4.73 1.23 0.01
N VAL A 25 5.45 1.44 -1.11
CA VAL A 25 4.85 1.37 -2.45
C VAL A 25 4.43 -0.06 -2.77
N ASN A 26 5.28 -1.04 -2.49
CA ASN A 26 5.00 -2.46 -2.72
C ASN A 26 3.79 -2.93 -1.89
N LEU A 27 3.72 -2.54 -0.61
CA LEU A 27 2.57 -2.88 0.25
C LEU A 27 1.25 -2.30 -0.31
N LEU A 28 1.24 -1.03 -0.67
CA LEU A 28 0.04 -0.36 -1.18
C LEU A 28 -0.37 -0.91 -2.55
N ALA A 29 0.58 -1.00 -3.48
CA ALA A 29 0.32 -1.44 -4.84
C ALA A 29 -0.05 -2.92 -4.89
N GLY A 30 0.69 -3.79 -4.21
CA GLY A 30 0.41 -5.22 -4.14
C GLY A 30 -0.91 -5.52 -3.45
N THR A 31 -1.25 -4.78 -2.36
CA THR A 31 -2.57 -4.94 -1.72
C THR A 31 -3.70 -4.56 -2.67
N ILE A 32 -3.59 -3.42 -3.37
CA ILE A 32 -4.63 -2.98 -4.31
C ILE A 32 -4.73 -3.93 -5.51
N GLY A 33 -3.59 -4.34 -6.08
CA GLY A 33 -3.55 -5.27 -7.23
C GLY A 33 -4.11 -6.65 -6.92
N SER A 34 -3.95 -7.13 -5.69
CA SER A 34 -4.43 -8.45 -5.25
C SER A 34 -5.92 -8.52 -4.93
N LEU A 35 -6.61 -7.37 -4.80
CA LEU A 35 -8.03 -7.34 -4.50
C LEU A 35 -8.87 -7.70 -5.73
N PRO A 36 -9.82 -8.65 -5.62
CA PRO A 36 -10.74 -8.94 -6.70
C PRO A 36 -11.59 -7.71 -7.05
N ILE A 37 -11.80 -7.51 -8.35
CA ILE A 37 -12.66 -6.45 -8.87
C ILE A 37 -13.95 -7.05 -9.38
N MET A 38 -15.06 -6.49 -8.93
CA MET A 38 -16.39 -6.97 -9.27
C MET A 38 -17.24 -5.87 -9.88
N VAL A 39 -18.05 -6.27 -10.87
CA VAL A 39 -19.09 -5.42 -11.43
C VAL A 39 -20.41 -5.74 -10.70
N TYR A 40 -21.00 -4.75 -10.08
CA TYR A 40 -22.26 -4.88 -9.38
C TYR A 40 -23.39 -4.18 -10.13
N LYS A 41 -24.58 -4.73 -10.00
CA LYS A 41 -25.82 -4.08 -10.43
C LYS A 41 -26.70 -3.86 -9.20
N THR A 42 -27.06 -2.61 -8.94
CA THR A 42 -27.97 -2.29 -7.84
C THR A 42 -29.39 -2.67 -8.23
N SER A 43 -30.01 -3.58 -7.49
CA SER A 43 -31.40 -3.96 -7.65
C SER A 43 -32.35 -2.82 -7.26
N ARG A 44 -33.64 -2.94 -7.62
CA ARG A 44 -34.66 -1.96 -7.21
C ARG A 44 -34.82 -1.85 -5.69
N ALA A 45 -34.47 -2.90 -4.96
CA ALA A 45 -34.47 -2.92 -3.49
C ALA A 45 -33.22 -2.23 -2.87
N GLY A 46 -32.31 -1.70 -3.70
CA GLY A 46 -31.09 -1.03 -3.22
C GLY A 46 -29.96 -1.99 -2.86
N VAL A 47 -30.10 -3.27 -3.15
CA VAL A 47 -29.04 -4.30 -2.91
C VAL A 47 -28.15 -4.40 -4.13
N ASP A 48 -26.84 -4.43 -3.91
CA ASP A 48 -25.84 -4.60 -4.96
C ASP A 48 -25.63 -6.11 -5.21
N GLU A 49 -25.99 -6.58 -6.40
CA GLU A 49 -25.86 -7.96 -6.88
C GLU A 49 -24.66 -8.07 -7.82
N GLU A 50 -23.88 -9.15 -7.72
CA GLU A 50 -22.73 -9.40 -8.59
C GLU A 50 -23.18 -9.68 -10.01
N ASN A 51 -22.56 -9.01 -10.97
CA ASN A 51 -22.89 -9.14 -12.40
C ASN A 51 -21.68 -9.66 -13.19
N TRP A 52 -21.58 -10.98 -13.28
CA TRP A 52 -20.52 -11.71 -13.97
C TRP A 52 -20.63 -11.64 -15.50
N ASP A 53 -21.83 -11.41 -16.03
CA ASP A 53 -22.10 -11.40 -17.47
C ASP A 53 -21.70 -10.08 -18.15
N HIS A 54 -21.39 -9.06 -17.37
CA HIS A 54 -21.02 -7.76 -17.93
C HIS A 54 -19.66 -7.85 -18.64
N PRO A 55 -19.50 -7.35 -19.89
CA PRO A 55 -18.26 -7.47 -20.66
C PRO A 55 -17.01 -6.90 -19.93
N LEU A 56 -17.18 -5.85 -19.14
CA LEU A 56 -16.10 -5.26 -18.34
C LEU A 56 -15.58 -6.19 -17.23
N TYR A 57 -16.36 -7.17 -16.79
CA TYR A 57 -15.89 -8.14 -15.81
C TYR A 57 -14.65 -8.88 -16.32
N ARG A 58 -14.70 -9.37 -17.56
CA ARG A 58 -13.56 -10.06 -18.17
C ARG A 58 -12.33 -9.17 -18.28
N VAL A 59 -12.51 -7.92 -18.70
CA VAL A 59 -11.40 -6.96 -18.84
C VAL A 59 -10.78 -6.61 -17.49
N LEU A 60 -11.57 -6.46 -16.43
CA LEU A 60 -11.08 -6.00 -15.14
C LEU A 60 -10.63 -7.14 -14.22
N ALA A 61 -11.27 -8.31 -14.29
CA ALA A 61 -11.06 -9.40 -13.35
C ALA A 61 -10.33 -10.61 -13.94
N GLU A 62 -10.34 -10.81 -15.26
CA GLU A 62 -9.69 -11.96 -15.91
C GLU A 62 -8.43 -11.55 -16.68
N SER A 63 -8.54 -10.57 -17.60
CA SER A 63 -7.42 -10.15 -18.45
C SER A 63 -7.63 -8.72 -18.95
N PRO A 64 -6.92 -7.73 -18.42
CA PRO A 64 -7.00 -6.36 -18.91
C PRO A 64 -6.49 -6.18 -20.34
N ASN A 65 -5.46 -6.94 -20.70
CA ASN A 65 -4.83 -6.95 -22.03
C ASN A 65 -4.13 -8.30 -22.26
N ALA A 66 -3.49 -8.46 -23.43
CA ALA A 66 -2.83 -9.72 -23.81
C ALA A 66 -1.58 -10.04 -22.97
N ASP A 67 -0.97 -9.05 -22.33
CA ASP A 67 0.35 -9.15 -21.73
C ASP A 67 0.32 -9.24 -20.20
N GLN A 68 -0.75 -8.76 -19.56
CA GLN A 68 -0.80 -8.56 -18.11
C GLN A 68 -1.99 -9.24 -17.45
N THR A 69 -1.75 -9.78 -16.26
CA THR A 69 -2.82 -10.17 -15.35
C THR A 69 -3.46 -8.93 -14.71
N PRO A 70 -4.68 -9.02 -14.14
CA PRO A 70 -5.27 -7.93 -13.37
C PRO A 70 -4.37 -7.44 -12.24
N LEU A 71 -3.69 -8.36 -11.55
CA LEU A 71 -2.73 -8.02 -10.50
C LEU A 71 -1.62 -7.12 -11.06
N ASP A 72 -0.94 -7.53 -12.13
CA ASP A 72 0.16 -6.75 -12.74
C ASP A 72 -0.30 -5.36 -13.16
N PHE A 73 -1.47 -5.28 -13.79
CA PHE A 73 -2.04 -4.04 -14.29
C PHE A 73 -2.37 -3.05 -13.16
N PHE A 74 -3.08 -3.52 -12.13
CA PHE A 74 -3.51 -2.66 -11.02
C PHE A 74 -2.38 -2.35 -10.05
N GLU A 75 -1.42 -3.26 -9.87
CA GLU A 75 -0.20 -3.02 -9.10
C GLU A 75 0.63 -1.92 -9.74
N PHE A 76 0.94 -2.01 -11.04
CA PHE A 76 1.65 -0.95 -11.76
C PHE A 76 0.89 0.38 -11.72
N SER A 77 -0.41 0.35 -11.97
CA SER A 77 -1.25 1.56 -11.95
C SER A 77 -1.28 2.20 -10.58
N SER A 78 -1.36 1.39 -9.52
CA SER A 78 -1.33 1.88 -8.14
C SER A 78 0.02 2.48 -7.78
N ALA A 79 1.12 1.78 -8.09
CA ALA A 79 2.48 2.30 -7.89
C ALA A 79 2.68 3.63 -8.62
N SER A 80 2.18 3.75 -9.86
CA SER A 80 2.23 5.00 -10.64
C SER A 80 1.46 6.13 -9.97
N VAL A 81 0.28 5.87 -9.40
CA VAL A 81 -0.49 6.87 -8.64
C VAL A 81 0.24 7.27 -7.37
N GLU A 82 0.84 6.33 -6.64
CA GLU A 82 1.57 6.62 -5.40
C GLU A 82 2.84 7.46 -5.65
N LEU A 83 3.57 7.19 -6.72
CA LEU A 83 4.81 7.88 -7.03
C LEU A 83 4.57 9.21 -7.76
N TYR A 84 3.83 9.16 -8.85
CA TYR A 84 3.68 10.28 -9.78
C TYR A 84 2.34 11.02 -9.66
N GLY A 85 1.42 10.50 -8.85
CA GLY A 85 0.08 11.06 -8.71
C GLY A 85 -0.86 10.74 -9.87
N ASN A 86 -0.47 9.92 -10.83
CA ASN A 86 -1.27 9.60 -12.01
C ASN A 86 -1.00 8.18 -12.49
N ALA A 87 -2.02 7.54 -13.09
CA ALA A 87 -1.86 6.34 -13.89
C ALA A 87 -2.68 6.47 -15.17
N TYR A 88 -2.12 6.00 -16.28
CA TYR A 88 -2.68 6.13 -17.62
C TYR A 88 -2.68 4.79 -18.33
N SER A 89 -3.81 4.44 -18.97
CA SER A 89 -3.93 3.28 -19.85
C SER A 89 -4.85 3.61 -21.01
N GLU A 90 -4.48 3.29 -22.25
CA GLU A 90 -5.34 3.49 -23.41
C GLU A 90 -6.49 2.48 -23.38
N ILE A 91 -7.72 2.95 -23.61
CA ILE A 91 -8.92 2.12 -23.69
C ILE A 91 -9.07 1.66 -25.14
N GLU A 92 -9.11 0.36 -25.33
CA GLU A 92 -9.40 -0.24 -26.62
C GLU A 92 -10.88 -0.56 -26.77
N TRP A 93 -11.47 0.02 -27.83
CA TRP A 93 -12.89 -0.15 -28.13
C TRP A 93 -13.08 -1.16 -29.27
N GLY A 94 -13.93 -2.12 -29.04
CA GLY A 94 -14.38 -3.07 -30.05
C GLY A 94 -15.63 -2.61 -30.79
N THR A 95 -16.11 -3.46 -31.68
CA THR A 95 -17.38 -3.23 -32.41
C THR A 95 -18.56 -3.11 -31.44
N GLY A 96 -19.44 -2.15 -31.71
CA GLY A 96 -20.62 -1.89 -30.88
C GLY A 96 -20.34 -1.07 -29.62
N GLY A 97 -19.17 -0.38 -29.54
CA GLY A 97 -18.86 0.50 -28.43
C GLY A 97 -18.58 -0.22 -27.09
N ARG A 98 -18.13 -1.47 -27.15
CA ARG A 98 -17.71 -2.24 -25.99
C ARG A 98 -16.21 -2.08 -25.76
N ILE A 99 -15.81 -1.97 -24.51
CA ILE A 99 -14.39 -1.99 -24.15
C ILE A 99 -13.92 -3.46 -24.23
N ILE A 100 -12.85 -3.69 -24.98
CA ILE A 100 -12.26 -5.02 -25.18
C ILE A 100 -10.94 -5.19 -24.42
N ALA A 101 -10.20 -4.10 -24.20
CA ALA A 101 -8.96 -4.14 -23.41
C ALA A 101 -8.64 -2.79 -22.79
N LEU A 102 -7.85 -2.82 -21.74
CA LEU A 102 -7.08 -1.70 -21.20
C LEU A 102 -5.62 -1.98 -21.53
N GLN A 103 -5.04 -1.22 -22.45
CA GLN A 103 -3.65 -1.40 -22.89
C GLN A 103 -2.67 -1.27 -21.71
N PRO A 104 -1.47 -1.85 -21.78
CA PRO A 104 -0.49 -1.73 -20.71
C PRO A 104 -0.32 -0.28 -20.27
N PRO A 105 -0.24 -0.02 -18.94
CA PRO A 105 -0.21 1.34 -18.42
C PRO A 105 1.04 2.09 -18.88
N VAL A 106 0.88 3.35 -19.26
CA VAL A 106 1.97 4.23 -19.69
C VAL A 106 2.64 4.86 -18.47
N THR A 107 3.97 4.85 -18.45
CA THR A 107 4.76 5.54 -17.41
C THR A 107 4.42 7.04 -17.40
N PRO A 108 3.98 7.60 -16.26
CA PRO A 108 3.51 8.98 -16.20
C PRO A 108 4.53 10.04 -16.62
N GLU A 109 5.83 9.76 -16.51
CA GLU A 109 6.91 10.65 -16.95
C GLU A 109 6.91 10.88 -18.46
N LEU A 110 6.40 9.92 -19.23
CA LEU A 110 6.30 10.03 -20.70
C LEU A 110 5.03 10.75 -21.16
N MET A 111 4.05 10.94 -20.25
CA MET A 111 2.72 11.42 -20.58
C MET A 111 2.63 12.95 -20.51
N THR A 112 2.18 13.57 -21.56
CA THR A 112 1.79 14.98 -21.58
C THR A 112 0.29 15.11 -21.69
N VAL A 113 -0.34 15.77 -20.71
CA VAL A 113 -1.78 16.02 -20.69
C VAL A 113 -2.04 17.51 -20.93
N ARG A 114 -2.88 17.82 -21.90
CA ARG A 114 -3.28 19.20 -22.19
C ARG A 114 -4.79 19.31 -22.35
N ARG A 115 -5.31 20.48 -22.06
CA ARG A 115 -6.71 20.82 -22.32
C ARG A 115 -6.81 21.55 -23.65
N LEU A 116 -7.67 21.04 -24.52
CA LEU A 116 -7.98 21.68 -25.80
C LEU A 116 -8.92 22.87 -25.59
N SER A 117 -9.04 23.73 -26.60
CA SER A 117 -9.99 24.84 -26.63
C SER A 117 -11.46 24.38 -26.53
N SER A 118 -11.74 23.15 -26.95
CA SER A 118 -13.04 22.49 -26.80
C SER A 118 -13.39 22.11 -25.34
N GLY A 119 -12.42 22.26 -24.40
CA GLY A 119 -12.56 21.83 -23.01
C GLY A 119 -12.20 20.36 -22.74
N TYR A 120 -12.03 19.55 -23.80
CA TYR A 120 -11.63 18.14 -23.67
C TYR A 120 -10.15 18.00 -23.36
N LEU A 121 -9.76 16.87 -22.73
CA LEU A 121 -8.38 16.53 -22.48
C LEU A 121 -7.81 15.73 -23.64
N GLN A 122 -6.56 15.98 -23.95
CA GLN A 122 -5.77 15.25 -24.92
C GLN A 122 -4.52 14.72 -24.25
N TYR A 123 -4.18 13.48 -24.55
CA TYR A 123 -3.06 12.74 -24.00
C TYR A 123 -2.06 12.44 -25.11
N ASP A 124 -0.79 12.74 -24.87
CA ASP A 124 0.28 12.68 -25.85
C ASP A 124 1.51 12.02 -25.23
N TRP A 125 1.99 10.94 -25.82
CA TRP A 125 3.19 10.23 -25.37
C TRP A 125 3.89 9.55 -26.55
N THR A 126 5.14 9.12 -26.32
CA THR A 126 5.94 8.42 -27.33
C THR A 126 6.23 7.00 -26.85
N VAL A 127 5.90 6.02 -27.68
CA VAL A 127 6.18 4.60 -27.48
C VAL A 127 6.90 4.09 -28.74
N ASP A 128 8.02 3.38 -28.56
CA ASP A 128 8.83 2.80 -29.64
C ASP A 128 9.17 3.81 -30.76
N GLY A 129 9.48 5.05 -30.38
CA GLY A 129 9.79 6.13 -31.31
C GLY A 129 8.58 6.68 -32.07
N LYS A 130 7.37 6.17 -31.83
CA LYS A 130 6.14 6.65 -32.45
C LYS A 130 5.34 7.50 -31.46
N ARG A 131 5.00 8.71 -31.88
CA ARG A 131 4.12 9.58 -31.10
C ARG A 131 2.69 9.10 -31.19
N ARG A 132 2.04 8.92 -30.02
CA ARG A 132 0.61 8.61 -29.89
C ARG A 132 -0.11 9.79 -29.27
N VAL A 133 -1.25 10.12 -29.85
CA VAL A 133 -2.12 11.18 -29.35
C VAL A 133 -3.53 10.65 -29.32
N VAL A 134 -4.15 10.67 -28.14
CA VAL A 134 -5.53 10.20 -27.95
C VAL A 134 -6.34 11.19 -27.13
N ASP A 135 -7.63 11.20 -27.37
CA ASP A 135 -8.58 12.04 -26.64
C ASP A 135 -9.04 11.33 -25.32
N GLN A 136 -9.67 12.10 -24.46
CA GLN A 136 -10.06 11.63 -23.13
C GLN A 136 -10.98 10.39 -23.12
N ASP A 137 -11.75 10.16 -24.17
CA ASP A 137 -12.68 9.03 -24.28
C ASP A 137 -11.96 7.70 -24.52
N ARG A 138 -10.69 7.78 -24.90
CA ARG A 138 -9.82 6.62 -25.14
C ARG A 138 -8.73 6.47 -24.08
N MET A 139 -8.79 7.22 -22.98
CA MET A 139 -7.78 7.18 -21.94
C MET A 139 -8.44 6.89 -20.58
N PHE A 140 -8.06 5.78 -20.00
CA PHE A 140 -8.32 5.49 -18.58
C PHE A 140 -7.25 6.21 -17.75
N HIS A 141 -7.66 7.28 -17.07
CA HIS A 141 -6.78 8.10 -16.25
C HIS A 141 -7.22 8.11 -14.79
N VAL A 142 -6.38 7.53 -13.93
CA VAL A 142 -6.56 7.56 -12.48
C VAL A 142 -5.72 8.68 -11.90
N ARG A 143 -6.37 9.65 -11.25
CA ARG A 143 -5.73 10.83 -10.66
C ARG A 143 -5.50 10.63 -9.17
N GLY A 144 -4.30 10.98 -8.71
CA GLY A 144 -3.89 10.94 -7.31
C GLY A 144 -4.47 12.05 -6.45
N PHE A 145 -3.88 12.24 -5.27
CA PHE A 145 -4.26 13.31 -4.35
C PHE A 145 -4.03 14.69 -4.98
N GLY A 146 -4.85 15.66 -4.57
CA GLY A 146 -4.75 17.04 -5.05
C GLY A 146 -5.01 17.23 -6.54
N GLY A 147 -5.64 16.21 -7.19
CA GLY A 147 -5.87 16.16 -8.61
C GLY A 147 -6.64 17.35 -9.15
N GLY A 148 -5.99 18.11 -10.01
CA GLY A 148 -6.62 19.07 -10.92
C GLY A 148 -7.18 18.35 -12.16
N PRO A 149 -7.78 19.13 -13.09
CA PRO A 149 -8.29 18.53 -14.33
C PRO A 149 -7.23 17.81 -15.15
N LEU A 150 -5.97 18.27 -15.10
CA LEU A 150 -4.87 17.73 -15.89
C LEU A 150 -4.16 16.54 -15.22
N GLY A 151 -4.23 16.43 -13.89
CA GLY A 151 -3.58 15.32 -13.18
C GLY A 151 -3.52 15.51 -11.69
N GLY A 152 -3.07 14.46 -10.98
CA GLY A 152 -2.79 14.45 -9.55
C GLY A 152 -1.40 14.98 -9.21
N MET A 153 -1.17 15.20 -7.93
CA MET A 153 0.11 15.66 -7.40
C MET A 153 1.07 14.48 -7.20
N SER A 154 2.32 14.66 -7.63
CA SER A 154 3.37 13.67 -7.45
C SER A 154 3.88 13.65 -6.00
N THR A 155 3.87 12.50 -5.34
CA THR A 155 4.48 12.30 -4.03
C THR A 155 5.99 12.56 -4.09
N LEU A 156 6.64 12.17 -5.19
CA LEU A 156 8.08 12.40 -5.40
C LEU A 156 8.43 13.88 -5.45
N ALA A 157 7.58 14.70 -6.06
CA ALA A 157 7.81 16.14 -6.14
C ALA A 157 7.60 16.81 -4.79
N PHE A 158 6.51 16.50 -4.09
CA PHE A 158 6.20 17.12 -2.78
C PHE A 158 7.06 16.61 -1.65
N GLY A 159 7.47 15.35 -1.67
CA GLY A 159 8.38 14.74 -0.70
C GLY A 159 9.86 14.94 -1.03
N SER A 160 10.22 15.71 -2.06
CA SER A 160 11.59 15.79 -2.60
C SER A 160 12.64 16.15 -1.55
N ARG A 161 12.35 17.02 -0.60
CA ARG A 161 13.26 17.36 0.49
C ARG A 161 13.53 16.17 1.42
N ALA A 162 12.48 15.48 1.84
CA ALA A 162 12.59 14.32 2.71
C ALA A 162 13.33 13.17 2.03
N PHE A 163 12.98 12.87 0.79
CA PHE A 163 13.65 11.84 0.01
C PHE A 163 15.12 12.14 -0.25
N ASN A 164 15.47 13.40 -0.61
CA ASN A 164 16.85 13.81 -0.80
C ASN A 164 17.65 13.74 0.52
N SER A 165 17.04 14.12 1.64
CA SER A 165 17.66 13.98 2.97
C SER A 165 17.94 12.53 3.30
N ALA A 166 16.95 11.64 3.12
CA ALA A 166 17.11 10.22 3.35
C ALA A 166 18.20 9.59 2.47
N LEU A 167 18.23 9.92 1.17
CA LEU A 167 19.26 9.48 0.23
C LEU A 167 20.66 9.98 0.64
N SER A 168 20.75 11.20 1.15
CA SER A 168 22.03 11.76 1.60
C SER A 168 22.53 11.06 2.86
N ILE A 169 21.66 10.76 3.80
CA ILE A 169 21.97 9.99 5.02
C ILE A 169 22.44 8.57 4.64
N GLU A 170 21.74 7.90 3.72
CA GLU A 170 22.15 6.57 3.23
C GLU A 170 23.52 6.59 2.53
N ARG A 171 23.76 7.60 1.69
CA ARG A 171 25.08 7.78 1.03
C ARG A 171 26.19 8.05 2.04
N ALA A 172 25.95 8.89 3.05
CA ALA A 172 26.89 9.17 4.11
C ALA A 172 27.22 7.91 4.92
N ALA A 173 26.20 7.14 5.29
CA ALA A 173 26.37 5.86 5.97
C ALA A 173 27.21 4.88 5.11
N ALA A 174 26.84 4.70 3.84
CA ALA A 174 27.56 3.83 2.92
C ALA A 174 29.02 4.27 2.71
N ALA A 175 29.29 5.57 2.64
CA ALA A 175 30.65 6.10 2.54
C ALA A 175 31.47 5.81 3.82
N THR A 176 30.87 5.99 4.99
CA THR A 176 31.51 5.70 6.28
C THR A 176 31.89 4.22 6.37
N PHE A 177 31.00 3.30 5.95
CA PHE A 177 31.27 1.86 5.95
C PHE A 177 32.29 1.44 4.86
N ARG A 178 32.23 2.07 3.69
CA ARG A 178 33.15 1.75 2.57
C ARG A 178 34.58 2.19 2.84
N ASN A 179 34.75 3.36 3.42
CA ASN A 179 36.06 3.91 3.69
C ASN A 179 36.77 3.21 4.87
N GLY A 180 36.09 2.30 5.56
CA GLY A 180 36.67 1.25 6.42
C GLY A 180 37.55 1.72 7.59
N VAL A 181 37.78 3.03 7.70
CA VAL A 181 38.69 3.60 8.69
C VAL A 181 37.87 4.23 9.81
N ARG A 182 37.28 3.36 10.62
CA ARG A 182 37.08 3.71 12.03
C ARG A 182 38.22 3.03 12.78
N PRO A 183 39.24 3.79 13.20
CA PRO A 183 40.19 3.21 14.12
C PRO A 183 39.41 2.81 15.37
N SER A 184 39.39 1.53 15.68
CA SER A 184 38.79 1.01 16.92
C SER A 184 39.42 1.59 18.15
N GLY A 185 40.55 2.30 17.98
CA GLY A 185 41.30 3.01 18.97
C GLY A 185 42.52 3.72 18.39
N VAL A 186 43.16 4.51 19.22
CA VAL A 186 44.40 5.19 18.93
C VAL A 186 45.54 4.50 19.66
N LEU A 187 46.59 4.15 18.93
CA LEU A 187 47.87 3.70 19.50
C LEU A 187 48.73 4.97 19.67
N SER A 188 49.02 5.33 20.90
CA SER A 188 49.91 6.44 21.23
C SER A 188 51.16 5.97 21.95
N THR A 189 52.26 6.63 21.70
CA THR A 189 53.51 6.45 22.44
C THR A 189 54.18 7.79 22.70
N ASP A 190 54.77 7.94 23.86
CA ASP A 190 55.56 9.12 24.23
C ASP A 190 57.01 9.07 23.74
N GLU A 191 57.42 7.90 23.16
CA GLU A 191 58.77 7.72 22.62
C GLU A 191 58.84 8.07 21.14
N LYS A 192 59.88 8.76 20.69
CA LYS A 192 60.17 8.97 19.27
C LYS A 192 60.45 7.63 18.59
N MET A 193 59.54 7.18 17.74
CA MET A 193 59.72 5.97 16.93
C MET A 193 60.60 6.25 15.72
N ASP A 194 61.57 5.39 15.49
CA ASP A 194 62.33 5.36 14.24
C ASP A 194 61.36 5.07 13.05
N PRO A 195 61.50 5.75 11.91
CA PRO A 195 60.68 5.52 10.75
C PRO A 195 60.60 4.06 10.29
N LYS A 196 61.66 3.27 10.46
CA LYS A 196 61.66 1.83 10.17
C LYS A 196 60.76 1.07 11.13
N VAL A 197 60.89 1.27 12.40
CA VAL A 197 60.11 0.60 13.46
C VAL A 197 58.60 0.97 13.30
N ARG A 198 58.29 2.21 12.95
CA ARG A 198 56.94 2.64 12.66
C ARG A 198 56.34 1.84 11.48
N LYS A 199 57.06 1.71 10.37
CA LYS A 199 56.61 1.00 9.21
C LYS A 199 56.39 -0.50 9.48
N GLU A 200 57.34 -1.14 10.19
CA GLU A 200 57.22 -2.54 10.62
C GLU A 200 56.02 -2.73 11.55
N THR A 201 55.73 -1.81 12.43
CA THR A 201 54.55 -1.85 13.33
C THR A 201 53.26 -1.70 12.54
N GLU A 202 53.19 -0.79 11.56
CA GLU A 202 52.03 -0.59 10.67
C GLU A 202 51.76 -1.84 9.83
N GLU A 203 52.80 -2.47 9.26
CA GLU A 203 52.68 -3.69 8.49
C GLU A 203 52.23 -4.89 9.34
N LEU A 204 52.71 -4.99 10.55
CA LEU A 204 52.33 -6.01 11.53
C LEU A 204 50.88 -5.84 11.97
N LEU A 205 50.41 -4.62 12.19
CA LEU A 205 49.03 -4.31 12.52
C LEU A 205 48.11 -4.66 11.36
N GLN A 206 48.49 -4.30 10.12
CA GLN A 206 47.70 -4.61 8.93
C GLN A 206 47.59 -6.11 8.68
N SER A 207 48.71 -6.84 8.82
CA SER A 207 48.75 -8.27 8.49
C SER A 207 48.12 -9.18 9.55
N LYS A 208 48.26 -8.85 10.85
CA LYS A 208 47.84 -9.73 11.95
C LYS A 208 46.51 -9.31 12.61
N TYR A 209 46.16 -8.02 12.57
CA TYR A 209 45.04 -7.51 13.37
C TYR A 209 43.95 -6.84 12.54
N MET A 210 44.17 -6.54 11.26
CA MET A 210 43.13 -6.05 10.38
C MET A 210 42.45 -7.20 9.61
N GLY A 211 41.12 -7.16 9.52
CA GLY A 211 40.31 -8.13 8.80
C GLY A 211 39.32 -8.89 9.68
N THR A 212 38.23 -9.34 9.08
CA THR A 212 37.12 -10.00 9.78
C THR A 212 37.50 -11.34 10.43
N LEU A 213 38.56 -11.98 9.96
CA LEU A 213 39.06 -13.27 10.47
C LEU A 213 39.91 -13.13 11.74
N ASN A 214 40.36 -11.91 12.06
CA ASN A 214 41.27 -11.65 13.18
C ASN A 214 40.60 -10.97 14.38
N GLN A 215 39.29 -10.91 14.37
CA GLN A 215 38.51 -10.32 15.46
C GLN A 215 38.65 -11.14 16.75
N GLY A 216 39.02 -10.46 17.84
CA GLY A 216 39.16 -11.09 19.17
C GLY A 216 40.53 -11.64 19.52
N LEU A 217 41.53 -11.47 18.67
CA LEU A 217 42.90 -11.84 19.02
C LEU A 217 43.53 -10.84 20.01
N PRO A 218 44.22 -11.31 21.07
CA PRO A 218 44.93 -10.44 21.99
C PRO A 218 46.08 -9.70 21.28
N MET A 219 46.16 -8.39 21.43
CA MET A 219 47.21 -7.55 20.86
C MET A 219 48.35 -7.41 21.84
N LEU A 220 49.56 -7.77 21.42
CA LEU A 220 50.76 -7.50 22.19
C LEU A 220 51.31 -6.15 21.79
N LEU A 221 51.31 -5.19 22.75
CA LEU A 221 51.86 -3.84 22.58
C LEU A 221 53.31 -3.83 23.03
N THR A 222 54.22 -3.41 22.12
CA THR A 222 55.64 -3.19 22.39
C THR A 222 55.94 -1.67 22.34
N HIS A 223 57.11 -1.25 22.84
CA HIS A 223 57.58 0.16 22.78
C HIS A 223 56.67 1.18 23.52
N LYS A 224 56.16 0.82 24.71
CA LYS A 224 55.27 1.68 25.50
C LYS A 224 54.06 2.22 24.71
N LEU A 225 53.57 1.45 23.77
CA LEU A 225 52.34 1.77 23.07
C LEU A 225 51.16 1.60 24.01
N THR A 226 50.37 2.65 24.14
CA THR A 226 49.08 2.62 24.85
C THR A 226 47.94 2.58 23.86
N TRP A 227 47.03 1.65 24.07
CA TRP A 227 45.81 1.54 23.31
C TRP A 227 44.69 2.35 23.99
N GLN A 228 44.15 3.31 23.31
CA GLN A 228 42.99 4.07 23.76
C GLN A 228 41.83 3.73 22.86
N GLN A 229 40.83 3.02 23.39
CA GLN A 229 39.62 2.71 22.67
C GLN A 229 38.82 3.99 22.38
N LEU A 230 38.49 4.23 21.11
CA LEU A 230 37.58 5.31 20.77
C LEU A 230 36.16 4.82 21.07
N THR A 231 35.55 5.48 22.05
CA THR A 231 34.11 5.26 22.35
C THR A 231 33.28 5.63 21.12
N ILE A 232 32.12 4.97 20.95
CA ILE A 232 31.17 5.30 19.88
C ILE A 232 30.93 6.80 19.88
N ASN A 233 31.26 7.44 18.77
CA ASN A 233 31.12 8.89 18.65
C ASN A 233 29.64 9.24 18.76
N PRO A 234 29.21 10.25 19.52
CA PRO A 234 27.82 10.72 19.57
C PRO A 234 27.19 10.97 18.18
N GLU A 235 28.02 11.37 17.22
CA GLU A 235 27.59 11.53 15.80
C GLU A 235 27.05 10.26 15.17
N ASP A 236 27.57 9.08 15.55
CA ASP A 236 27.11 7.79 15.01
C ASP A 236 25.74 7.40 15.57
N ALA A 237 25.51 7.68 16.85
CA ALA A 237 24.20 7.49 17.46
C ALA A 237 23.17 8.42 16.84
N GLN A 238 23.52 9.68 16.56
CA GLN A 238 22.68 10.64 15.88
C GLN A 238 22.37 10.23 14.43
N MET A 239 23.34 9.62 13.73
CA MET A 239 23.13 9.11 12.37
C MET A 239 22.11 7.97 12.35
N LEU A 240 22.18 7.02 13.30
CA LEU A 240 21.19 5.95 13.43
C LEU A 240 19.79 6.50 13.72
N GLN A 241 19.69 7.46 14.63
CA GLN A 241 18.42 8.14 14.92
C GLN A 241 17.87 8.87 13.69
N SER A 242 18.73 9.52 12.92
CA SER A 242 18.34 10.21 11.68
C SER A 242 17.82 9.22 10.62
N ARG A 243 18.41 8.03 10.52
CA ARG A 243 17.92 6.97 9.64
C ARG A 243 16.54 6.48 10.07
N ALA A 244 16.35 6.19 11.36
CA ALA A 244 15.06 5.78 11.91
C ALA A 244 13.97 6.85 11.67
N PHE A 245 14.30 8.13 11.91
CA PHE A 245 13.40 9.24 11.62
C PHE A 245 13.05 9.36 10.13
N SER A 246 14.03 9.13 9.23
CA SER A 246 13.78 9.13 7.78
C SER A 246 12.78 8.06 7.36
N VAL A 247 12.82 6.87 7.98
CA VAL A 247 11.83 5.80 7.72
C VAL A 247 10.43 6.26 8.12
N GLU A 248 10.27 6.84 9.31
CA GLU A 248 8.98 7.36 9.77
C GLU A 248 8.44 8.47 8.86
N GLU A 249 9.32 9.35 8.38
CA GLU A 249 8.95 10.45 7.49
C GLU A 249 8.49 9.94 6.12
N ILE A 250 9.19 8.96 5.54
CA ILE A 250 8.78 8.29 4.30
C ILE A 250 7.42 7.61 4.48
N CYS A 251 7.23 6.88 5.57
CA CYS A 251 5.95 6.24 5.89
C CYS A 251 4.79 7.25 5.96
N ARG A 252 5.02 8.46 6.49
CA ARG A 252 4.00 9.53 6.54
C ARG A 252 3.59 10.00 5.15
N PHE A 253 4.52 10.12 4.19
CA PHE A 253 4.20 10.51 2.81
C PHE A 253 3.27 9.49 2.13
N PHE A 254 3.51 8.21 2.34
CA PHE A 254 2.69 7.14 1.78
C PHE A 254 1.47 6.78 2.66
N GLY A 255 1.41 7.31 3.89
CA GLY A 255 0.33 6.99 4.83
C GLY A 255 0.34 5.54 5.30
N VAL A 256 1.51 4.90 5.31
CA VAL A 256 1.71 3.52 5.78
C VAL A 256 2.22 3.55 7.22
N PRO A 257 1.62 2.81 8.15
CA PRO A 257 2.15 2.68 9.50
C PRO A 257 3.56 2.06 9.51
N PRO A 258 4.54 2.62 10.25
CA PRO A 258 5.93 2.13 10.23
C PRO A 258 6.10 0.65 10.57
N HIS A 259 5.28 0.09 11.44
CA HIS A 259 5.33 -1.34 11.80
C HIS A 259 5.02 -2.27 10.61
N MET A 260 4.21 -1.83 9.63
CA MET A 260 3.89 -2.61 8.44
C MET A 260 5.05 -2.70 7.44
N VAL A 261 6.06 -1.85 7.58
CA VAL A 261 7.29 -1.89 6.77
C VAL A 261 8.49 -2.40 7.57
N GLY A 262 8.24 -3.08 8.70
CA GLY A 262 9.29 -3.70 9.52
C GLY A 262 9.98 -2.76 10.50
N HIS A 263 9.49 -1.53 10.70
CA HIS A 263 10.04 -0.58 11.67
C HIS A 263 9.24 -0.63 12.99
N THR A 264 9.73 -1.42 13.96
CA THR A 264 9.02 -1.75 15.20
C THR A 264 9.60 -1.10 16.46
N GLU A 265 10.66 -0.30 16.35
CA GLU A 265 11.43 0.22 17.50
C GLU A 265 10.60 1.00 18.54
N LYS A 266 9.46 1.56 18.17
CA LYS A 266 8.58 2.34 19.06
C LYS A 266 7.20 1.72 19.29
N THR A 267 6.96 0.48 18.82
CA THR A 267 5.67 -0.19 19.01
C THR A 267 5.64 -0.93 20.33
N THR A 268 5.09 -0.31 21.36
CA THR A 268 4.81 -0.92 22.66
C THR A 268 3.47 -1.69 22.71
N SER A 269 2.75 -1.78 21.57
CA SER A 269 1.41 -2.36 21.50
C SER A 269 1.49 -3.85 21.23
N TRP A 270 1.19 -4.67 22.24
CA TRP A 270 0.97 -6.11 22.11
C TRP A 270 -0.52 -6.37 21.81
N GLY A 271 -0.80 -7.27 20.87
CA GLY A 271 -2.15 -7.77 20.60
C GLY A 271 -3.12 -6.74 20.00
N THR A 272 -4.14 -6.35 20.76
CA THR A 272 -5.25 -5.49 20.30
C THR A 272 -4.83 -4.15 19.67
N GLY A 273 -3.67 -3.63 20.01
CA GLY A 273 -3.15 -2.39 19.43
C GLY A 273 -2.74 -2.53 17.96
N LEU A 274 -2.18 -3.67 17.56
CA LEU A 274 -1.79 -3.94 16.16
C LEU A 274 -3.01 -4.12 15.27
N GLU A 275 -4.04 -4.79 15.75
CA GLU A 275 -5.31 -4.96 15.01
C GLU A 275 -5.98 -3.62 14.75
N GLN A 276 -6.06 -2.75 15.77
CA GLN A 276 -6.62 -1.41 15.62
C GLN A 276 -5.80 -0.53 14.65
N GLN A 277 -4.48 -0.65 14.65
CA GLN A 277 -3.61 0.06 13.69
C GLN A 277 -3.80 -0.46 12.26
N THR A 278 -3.93 -1.79 12.08
CA THR A 278 -4.23 -2.41 10.79
C THR A 278 -5.60 -1.98 10.27
N LEU A 279 -6.61 -1.99 11.13
CA LEU A 279 -7.94 -1.49 10.79
C LEU A 279 -7.90 0.00 10.43
N GLY A 280 -7.14 0.81 11.17
CA GLY A 280 -6.89 2.22 10.86
C GLY A 280 -6.26 2.41 9.48
N PHE A 281 -5.28 1.59 9.11
CA PHE A 281 -4.67 1.61 7.77
C PHE A 281 -5.70 1.29 6.67
N VAL A 282 -6.53 0.27 6.86
CA VAL A 282 -7.58 -0.08 5.89
C VAL A 282 -8.58 1.07 5.72
N ILE A 283 -9.07 1.65 6.82
CA ILE A 283 -10.11 2.68 6.79
C ILE A 283 -9.58 4.02 6.26
N PHE A 284 -8.44 4.49 6.76
CA PHE A 284 -7.97 5.85 6.47
C PHE A 284 -7.03 5.92 5.27
N THR A 285 -6.28 4.85 5.00
CA THR A 285 -5.28 4.84 3.91
C THR A 285 -5.79 4.10 2.68
N LEU A 286 -6.13 2.81 2.83
CA LEU A 286 -6.45 1.95 1.70
C LEU A 286 -7.80 2.29 1.07
N ARG A 287 -8.87 2.44 1.89
CA ARG A 287 -10.23 2.74 1.40
C ARG A 287 -10.29 3.94 0.48
N ARG A 288 -9.56 5.01 0.79
CA ARG A 288 -9.52 6.22 -0.03
C ARG A 288 -8.89 5.95 -1.40
N ARG A 289 -7.86 5.12 -1.45
CA ARG A 289 -7.18 4.73 -2.68
C ARG A 289 -8.05 3.86 -3.56
N LEU A 290 -8.65 2.83 -2.99
CA LEU A 290 -9.62 1.98 -3.68
C LEU A 290 -10.77 2.78 -4.27
N LYS A 291 -11.35 3.69 -3.47
CA LYS A 291 -12.45 4.55 -3.92
C LYS A 291 -12.08 5.42 -5.12
N ARG A 292 -10.83 5.84 -5.21
CA ARG A 292 -10.31 6.59 -6.36
C ARG A 292 -10.34 5.76 -7.64
N PHE A 293 -9.86 4.53 -7.58
CA PHE A 293 -9.93 3.60 -8.71
C PHE A 293 -11.38 3.26 -9.07
N GLU A 294 -12.21 2.93 -8.11
CA GLU A 294 -13.64 2.63 -8.33
C GLU A 294 -14.36 3.77 -9.04
N GLN A 295 -14.15 5.00 -8.58
CA GLN A 295 -14.76 6.17 -9.19
C GLN A 295 -14.20 6.47 -10.57
N ALA A 296 -12.90 6.27 -10.80
CA ALA A 296 -12.29 6.42 -12.11
C ALA A 296 -12.84 5.39 -13.09
N MET A 297 -12.89 4.11 -12.70
CA MET A 297 -13.49 3.04 -13.51
C MET A 297 -14.97 3.30 -13.79
N GLY A 298 -15.75 3.63 -12.77
CA GLY A 298 -17.17 3.93 -12.93
C GLY A 298 -17.46 5.12 -13.84
N LYS A 299 -16.61 6.15 -13.82
CA LYS A 299 -16.78 7.33 -14.68
C LYS A 299 -16.34 7.10 -16.12
N GLN A 300 -15.26 6.38 -16.34
CA GLN A 300 -14.56 6.33 -17.63
C GLN A 300 -14.84 5.04 -18.41
N LEU A 301 -15.14 3.92 -17.72
CA LEU A 301 -15.35 2.62 -18.34
C LEU A 301 -16.84 2.24 -18.45
N LEU A 302 -17.71 2.76 -17.56
CA LEU A 302 -19.15 2.54 -17.66
C LEU A 302 -19.81 3.60 -18.53
N SER A 303 -20.67 3.18 -19.46
CA SER A 303 -21.47 4.10 -20.24
C SER A 303 -22.47 4.88 -19.35
N PRO A 304 -22.98 6.03 -19.79
CA PRO A 304 -24.04 6.74 -19.08
C PRO A 304 -25.28 5.87 -18.82
N ALA A 305 -25.63 4.98 -19.77
CA ALA A 305 -26.74 4.04 -19.65
C ALA A 305 -26.48 3.00 -18.57
N ASP A 306 -25.27 2.43 -18.51
CA ASP A 306 -24.88 1.46 -17.47
C ASP A 306 -24.99 2.08 -16.08
N ARG A 307 -24.47 3.31 -15.92
CA ARG A 307 -24.58 4.04 -14.64
C ARG A 307 -26.01 4.34 -14.25
N ALA A 308 -26.86 4.71 -15.21
CA ALA A 308 -28.29 4.94 -14.98
C ALA A 308 -29.02 3.65 -14.59
N ASN A 309 -28.56 2.49 -15.11
CA ASN A 309 -29.06 1.17 -14.75
C ASN A 309 -28.52 0.64 -13.42
N GLY A 310 -27.77 1.46 -12.67
CA GLY A 310 -27.25 1.10 -11.36
C GLY A 310 -25.99 0.23 -11.36
N LEU A 311 -25.27 0.13 -12.52
CA LEU A 311 -24.00 -0.58 -12.54
C LEU A 311 -22.92 0.21 -11.78
N LYS A 312 -22.10 -0.53 -11.04
CA LYS A 312 -20.98 -0.03 -10.23
C LYS A 312 -19.81 -1.01 -10.32
N ILE A 313 -18.60 -0.49 -10.22
CA ILE A 313 -17.38 -1.29 -10.15
C ILE A 313 -16.79 -1.07 -8.76
N LYS A 314 -16.51 -2.15 -8.03
CA LYS A 314 -15.95 -2.11 -6.67
C LYS A 314 -14.89 -3.18 -6.49
N PHE A 315 -13.92 -2.89 -5.62
CA PHE A 315 -13.03 -3.90 -5.09
C PHE A 315 -13.72 -4.72 -4.00
N ASP A 316 -13.48 -6.01 -3.99
CA ASP A 316 -13.95 -6.89 -2.94
C ASP A 316 -12.96 -6.93 -1.78
N LEU A 317 -13.34 -6.33 -0.67
CA LEU A 317 -12.55 -6.29 0.55
C LEU A 317 -12.76 -7.52 1.46
N ARG A 318 -13.73 -8.39 1.13
CA ARG A 318 -14.07 -9.54 1.96
C ARG A 318 -12.85 -10.44 2.23
N GLY A 319 -12.01 -10.63 1.20
CA GLY A 319 -10.78 -11.41 1.31
C GLY A 319 -9.74 -10.82 2.28
N LEU A 320 -9.59 -9.49 2.27
CA LEU A 320 -8.62 -8.79 3.13
C LEU A 320 -9.01 -8.87 4.61
N MET A 321 -10.31 -8.87 4.89
CA MET A 321 -10.84 -8.95 6.26
C MET A 321 -10.96 -10.40 6.79
N ARG A 322 -10.64 -11.40 5.96
CA ARG A 322 -10.72 -12.82 6.35
C ARG A 322 -9.63 -13.29 7.32
N GLY A 323 -8.62 -12.46 7.60
CA GLY A 323 -7.50 -12.82 8.48
C GLY A 323 -7.87 -13.06 9.95
N ASP A 324 -9.01 -12.53 10.42
CA ASP A 324 -9.49 -12.70 11.78
C ASP A 324 -10.69 -13.67 11.83
N SER A 325 -10.39 -14.95 12.01
CA SER A 325 -11.40 -16.01 12.11
C SER A 325 -12.32 -15.83 13.33
N GLU A 326 -11.80 -15.28 14.41
CA GLU A 326 -12.55 -15.09 15.66
C GLU A 326 -13.55 -13.93 15.54
N ALA A 327 -13.10 -12.75 15.07
CA ALA A 327 -13.98 -11.61 14.85
C ALA A 327 -15.07 -11.95 13.82
N ARG A 328 -14.73 -12.71 12.76
CA ARG A 328 -15.67 -13.17 11.76
C ARG A 328 -16.70 -14.14 12.31
N ALA A 329 -16.29 -15.13 13.08
CA ALA A 329 -17.19 -16.06 13.74
C ALA A 329 -18.17 -15.32 14.66
N LYS A 330 -17.68 -14.36 15.44
CA LYS A 330 -18.49 -13.51 16.32
C LYS A 330 -19.46 -12.60 15.54
N PHE A 331 -19.01 -12.08 14.39
CA PHE A 331 -19.86 -11.31 13.48
C PHE A 331 -21.01 -12.16 12.95
N TYR A 332 -20.73 -13.38 12.45
CA TYR A 332 -21.77 -14.30 11.95
C TYR A 332 -22.71 -14.77 13.05
N GLU A 333 -22.18 -15.09 14.23
CA GLU A 333 -23.00 -15.43 15.40
C GLU A 333 -23.99 -14.29 15.69
N THR A 334 -23.50 -13.05 15.76
CA THR A 334 -24.34 -11.87 16.02
C THR A 334 -25.36 -11.64 14.90
N ALA A 335 -24.95 -11.82 13.64
CA ALA A 335 -25.79 -11.65 12.47
C ALA A 335 -26.96 -12.64 12.43
N LEU A 336 -26.66 -13.91 12.63
CA LEU A 336 -27.66 -14.98 12.68
C LEU A 336 -28.57 -14.85 13.88
N ARG A 337 -28.02 -14.50 15.04
CA ARG A 337 -28.75 -14.36 16.30
C ARG A 337 -29.76 -13.21 16.26
N ASN A 338 -29.38 -12.08 15.62
CA ASN A 338 -30.25 -10.91 15.51
C ASN A 338 -31.13 -10.94 14.25
N GLY A 339 -31.03 -11.97 13.42
CA GLY A 339 -31.91 -12.20 12.30
C GLY A 339 -31.75 -11.23 11.11
N TRP A 340 -30.59 -10.57 10.97
CA TRP A 340 -30.33 -9.72 9.81
C TRP A 340 -29.49 -10.39 8.72
N MET A 341 -29.06 -11.67 8.95
CA MET A 341 -28.52 -12.56 7.93
C MET A 341 -29.15 -13.95 8.05
N THR A 342 -29.28 -14.64 6.90
CA THR A 342 -29.72 -16.02 6.83
C THR A 342 -28.51 -16.97 6.86
N ILE A 343 -28.74 -18.25 7.14
CA ILE A 343 -27.70 -19.28 7.13
C ILE A 343 -27.08 -19.39 5.73
N ASN A 344 -27.88 -19.34 4.67
CA ASN A 344 -27.37 -19.46 3.31
C ASN A 344 -26.57 -18.22 2.86
N GLU A 345 -26.90 -17.03 3.33
CA GLU A 345 -26.07 -15.84 3.11
C GLU A 345 -24.69 -15.97 3.77
N VAL A 346 -24.63 -16.47 5.01
CA VAL A 346 -23.34 -16.74 5.70
C VAL A 346 -22.56 -17.84 4.95
N ARG A 347 -23.24 -18.90 4.53
CA ARG A 347 -22.61 -19.99 3.76
C ARG A 347 -22.07 -19.48 2.42
N ALA A 348 -22.81 -18.63 1.73
CA ALA A 348 -22.35 -18.02 0.47
C ALA A 348 -21.11 -17.14 0.69
N LEU A 349 -21.05 -16.38 1.79
CA LEU A 349 -19.87 -15.59 2.17
C LEU A 349 -18.63 -16.46 2.44
N GLU A 350 -18.84 -17.71 2.91
CA GLU A 350 -17.76 -18.67 3.15
C GLU A 350 -17.48 -19.60 1.95
N GLY A 351 -18.17 -19.38 0.82
CA GLY A 351 -18.02 -20.24 -0.37
C GLY A 351 -18.60 -21.65 -0.20
N LEU A 352 -19.52 -21.83 0.73
CA LEU A 352 -20.19 -23.11 1.00
C LEU A 352 -21.51 -23.22 0.24
N PRO A 353 -21.89 -24.42 -0.27
CA PRO A 353 -23.15 -24.59 -0.96
C PRO A 353 -24.35 -24.34 -0.04
N PRO A 354 -25.48 -23.82 -0.55
CA PRO A 354 -26.68 -23.58 0.24
C PRO A 354 -27.26 -24.85 0.84
N VAL A 355 -27.96 -24.73 1.97
CA VAL A 355 -28.68 -25.84 2.60
C VAL A 355 -30.20 -25.60 2.57
N PRO A 356 -31.01 -26.66 2.42
CA PRO A 356 -32.47 -26.52 2.45
C PRO A 356 -32.92 -25.86 3.76
N GLY A 357 -33.82 -24.89 3.67
CA GLY A 357 -34.33 -24.15 4.84
C GLY A 357 -33.36 -23.13 5.44
N GLY A 358 -32.20 -22.90 4.77
CA GLY A 358 -31.20 -21.90 5.21
C GLY A 358 -31.51 -20.47 4.80
N ASP A 359 -32.54 -20.22 3.99
CA ASP A 359 -32.94 -18.88 3.52
C ASP A 359 -33.93 -18.18 4.47
N VAL A 360 -34.35 -18.89 5.54
CA VAL A 360 -35.30 -18.34 6.51
C VAL A 360 -34.53 -17.59 7.61
N VAL A 361 -34.91 -16.35 7.81
CA VAL A 361 -34.42 -15.55 8.94
C VAL A 361 -34.91 -16.16 10.25
N ARG A 362 -34.00 -16.35 11.19
CA ARG A 362 -34.31 -16.93 12.52
C ARG A 362 -34.00 -15.92 13.60
N LEU A 363 -34.96 -15.72 14.50
CA LEU A 363 -34.78 -14.91 15.71
C LEU A 363 -34.82 -15.85 16.93
N GLN A 364 -34.01 -15.55 17.95
CA GLN A 364 -34.19 -16.23 19.24
C GLN A 364 -35.55 -15.85 19.84
N MET A 365 -36.28 -16.84 20.35
CA MET A 365 -37.62 -16.64 20.95
C MET A 365 -37.62 -15.64 22.13
N GLN A 366 -36.46 -15.33 22.68
CA GLN A 366 -36.30 -14.36 23.76
C GLN A 366 -36.32 -12.89 23.27
N ASN A 367 -36.21 -12.64 21.96
CA ASN A 367 -36.29 -11.31 21.35
C ASN A 367 -37.71 -11.04 20.80
N VAL A 368 -38.71 -11.13 21.65
CA VAL A 368 -40.07 -10.74 21.30
C VAL A 368 -40.28 -9.25 21.57
N PRO A 369 -41.10 -8.54 20.75
CA PRO A 369 -41.45 -7.16 21.00
C PRO A 369 -42.07 -7.01 22.40
N ILE A 370 -41.75 -5.92 23.09
CA ILE A 370 -42.27 -5.62 24.44
C ILE A 370 -43.80 -5.69 24.49
N ASP A 371 -44.45 -5.27 23.41
CA ASP A 371 -45.91 -5.30 23.28
C ASP A 371 -46.51 -6.72 23.26
N SER A 372 -45.74 -7.71 22.78
CA SER A 372 -46.17 -9.12 22.77
C SER A 372 -46.03 -9.80 24.12
N VAL A 373 -45.15 -9.29 25.00
CA VAL A 373 -44.99 -9.79 26.38
C VAL A 373 -46.11 -9.30 27.27
N MET A 374 -46.65 -8.12 27.02
CA MET A 374 -47.79 -7.56 27.75
C MET A 374 -49.12 -8.19 27.36
N GLY A 375 -49.22 -8.88 26.21
CA GLY A 375 -50.43 -9.55 25.76
C GLY A 375 -50.60 -10.99 26.29
N HIS A 376 -49.60 -11.58 26.93
CA HIS A 376 -49.62 -12.98 27.44
C HIS A 376 -49.87 -13.08 28.98
N THR A 377 -50.52 -12.13 29.58
CA THR A 377 -51.00 -12.27 30.98
C THR A 377 -52.36 -12.95 31.09
N GLY A 378 -52.83 -13.59 30.01
CA GLY A 378 -53.98 -14.49 30.04
C GLY A 378 -53.50 -15.93 30.30
N GLY A 379 -53.46 -16.38 31.51
CA GLY A 379 -53.34 -17.80 31.83
C GLY A 379 -54.45 -18.64 31.18
N PRO A 380 -54.23 -19.94 30.92
CA PRO A 380 -55.25 -20.79 30.35
C PRO A 380 -56.51 -20.79 31.27
N PRO A 381 -57.72 -20.82 30.70
CA PRO A 381 -58.91 -20.90 31.49
C PRO A 381 -58.88 -22.17 32.32
N LEU A 382 -59.05 -22.01 33.62
CA LEU A 382 -59.29 -23.14 34.49
C LEU A 382 -60.65 -23.74 34.08
N ASP A 383 -60.64 -24.91 33.45
CA ASP A 383 -61.83 -25.70 33.22
C ASP A 383 -62.47 -25.98 34.60
N GLU A 384 -63.63 -25.44 34.81
CA GLU A 384 -64.54 -25.86 35.90
C GLU A 384 -64.93 -27.31 35.65
N ALA A 385 -64.37 -28.20 36.46
CA ALA A 385 -64.86 -29.56 36.57
C ALA A 385 -66.02 -29.56 37.58
N ALA A 386 -67.20 -29.80 37.06
CA ALA A 386 -68.36 -30.29 37.84
C ALA A 386 -68.38 -31.81 37.93
#